data_d396cb0623797d22477b56d9e3084fe0
#
_entry.id   d396cb0623797d22477b56d9e3084fe0
#
_cell.length_a   1.000
_cell.length_b   1.000
_cell.length_c   1.000
_cell.angle_alpha   90.00
_cell.angle_beta   90.00
_cell.angle_gamma   90.00
#
_symmetry.space_group_name_H-M   'P 1'
#
loop_
_entity.id
_entity.type
_entity.pdbx_description
1 polymer ?
#
loop_
_entity_poly.entity_id
_entity_poly.type
_entity_poly.pdbx_seq_one_letter_code
_entity_poly.pdbx_strand_id
1 'polypeptide(L)'
;TGWIGGSDGTILKTSNTGSNWSPQTTNTTSPVYSLNFTNENTGWAVGYQGLIRYTTNGGTNWVNQTSPNSSWLYSVQFINSTTGYAAGTTGTILRTTNSGLNWLQQVTGIGDNMYGLHFPSPLTGYSVGTTGRIIKTTNGGLTIIEPIGNEVPADFSLKQNYPNPFNP
;
A
#
# COMPACT_ATOMS: atom_id res chain seq x y z
N THR A 1 5.28 -9.21 16.16
CA THR A 1 5.52 -7.76 16.01
C THR A 1 4.50 -7.17 15.05
N GLY A 2 4.01 -5.94 15.31
CA GLY A 2 3.06 -5.23 14.47
C GLY A 2 3.24 -3.71 14.54
N TRP A 3 2.75 -3.00 13.53
CA TRP A 3 2.78 -1.53 13.46
C TRP A 3 1.44 -1.00 12.97
N ILE A 4 1.04 0.16 13.47
CA ILE A 4 -0.13 0.90 13.03
C ILE A 4 0.23 2.35 12.79
N GLY A 5 -0.37 2.97 11.77
CA GLY A 5 -0.23 4.38 11.44
C GLY A 5 -1.51 5.16 11.75
N GLY A 6 -1.39 6.47 11.95
CA GLY A 6 -2.51 7.32 12.26
C GLY A 6 -2.28 8.79 11.92
N SER A 7 -3.14 9.66 12.45
CA SER A 7 -3.01 11.11 12.35
C SER A 7 -1.74 11.62 13.05
N ASP A 8 -1.40 12.89 12.78
CA ASP A 8 -0.32 13.62 13.44
C ASP A 8 1.05 12.91 13.40
N GLY A 9 1.30 12.17 12.30
CA GLY A 9 2.52 11.41 12.11
C GLY A 9 2.68 10.21 13.05
N THR A 10 1.60 9.78 13.69
CA THR A 10 1.65 8.68 14.66
C THR A 10 1.99 7.36 13.97
N ILE A 11 3.00 6.67 14.50
CA ILE A 11 3.24 5.24 14.27
C ILE A 11 3.43 4.58 15.62
N LEU A 12 2.67 3.52 15.89
CA LEU A 12 2.82 2.70 17.09
C LEU A 12 3.33 1.32 16.69
N LYS A 13 4.15 0.73 17.57
CA LYS A 13 4.70 -0.62 17.44
C LYS A 13 4.29 -1.49 18.61
N THR A 14 3.97 -2.75 18.34
CA THR A 14 3.85 -3.81 19.34
C THR A 14 4.85 -4.92 19.09
N SER A 15 5.39 -5.51 20.15
CA SER A 15 6.21 -6.73 20.13
C SER A 15 5.53 -7.93 20.82
N ASN A 16 4.30 -7.73 21.35
CA ASN A 16 3.59 -8.71 22.17
C ASN A 16 2.14 -8.92 21.70
N THR A 17 1.97 -9.07 20.39
CA THR A 17 0.67 -9.37 19.74
C THR A 17 -0.46 -8.36 20.03
N GLY A 18 -0.07 -7.08 20.25
CA GLY A 18 -1.03 -6.00 20.46
C GLY A 18 -1.42 -5.74 21.92
N SER A 19 -0.82 -6.46 22.88
CA SER A 19 -1.11 -6.24 24.30
C SER A 19 -0.64 -4.85 24.77
N ASN A 20 0.49 -4.37 24.23
CA ASN A 20 0.98 -3.01 24.46
C ASN A 20 1.49 -2.41 23.15
N TRP A 21 1.38 -1.09 23.03
CA TRP A 21 1.82 -0.32 21.87
C TRP A 21 2.74 0.82 22.32
N SER A 22 3.87 0.98 21.66
CA SER A 22 4.86 2.02 21.95
C SER A 22 4.96 2.98 20.76
N PRO A 23 4.94 4.30 21.00
CA PRO A 23 5.09 5.30 19.93
C PRO A 23 6.50 5.24 19.33
N GLN A 24 6.57 5.46 18.01
CA GLN A 24 7.82 5.53 17.25
C GLN A 24 8.11 6.98 16.85
N THR A 25 9.39 7.34 16.77
CA THR A 25 9.81 8.70 16.37
C THR A 25 9.78 8.82 14.86
N THR A 26 8.72 9.43 14.32
CA THR A 26 8.49 9.55 12.87
C THR A 26 9.09 10.82 12.25
N ASN A 27 9.37 11.84 13.06
CA ASN A 27 9.83 13.17 12.62
C ASN A 27 8.90 13.83 11.59
N THR A 28 7.59 13.61 11.74
CA THR A 28 6.54 14.24 10.91
C THR A 28 5.26 14.40 11.72
N THR A 29 4.47 15.38 11.37
CA THR A 29 3.09 15.58 11.85
C THR A 29 2.06 15.23 10.78
N SER A 30 2.51 14.82 9.58
CA SER A 30 1.61 14.43 8.49
C SER A 30 0.97 13.07 8.76
N PRO A 31 -0.35 12.89 8.51
CA PRO A 31 -1.03 11.62 8.67
C PRO A 31 -0.37 10.48 7.90
N VAL A 32 -0.24 9.33 8.54
CA VAL A 32 0.25 8.07 7.98
C VAL A 32 -0.96 7.19 7.67
N TYR A 33 -1.16 6.84 6.40
CA TYR A 33 -2.34 6.09 5.95
C TYR A 33 -2.07 4.59 5.78
N SER A 34 -0.84 4.22 5.45
CA SER A 34 -0.49 2.82 5.22
C SER A 34 0.97 2.54 5.60
N LEU A 35 1.19 1.32 6.08
CA LEU A 35 2.53 0.79 6.38
C LEU A 35 2.69 -0.59 5.75
N ASN A 36 3.91 -0.89 5.34
CA ASN A 36 4.29 -2.22 4.89
C ASN A 36 5.70 -2.56 5.38
N PHE A 37 5.85 -3.72 6.01
CA PHE A 37 7.12 -4.25 6.47
C PHE A 37 7.44 -5.54 5.73
N THR A 38 8.65 -5.64 5.17
CA THR A 38 9.13 -6.87 4.52
C THR A 38 9.79 -7.83 5.52
N ASN A 39 10.18 -7.32 6.68
CA ASN A 39 10.69 -8.07 7.84
C ASN A 39 10.57 -7.20 9.10
N GLU A 40 11.00 -7.70 10.25
CA GLU A 40 10.89 -6.98 11.53
C GLU A 40 11.68 -5.66 11.61
N ASN A 41 12.64 -5.44 10.73
CA ASN A 41 13.51 -4.27 10.74
C ASN A 41 13.19 -3.28 9.62
N THR A 42 12.78 -3.77 8.44
CA THR A 42 12.68 -2.96 7.23
C THR A 42 11.22 -2.71 6.85
N GLY A 43 10.84 -1.44 6.80
CA GLY A 43 9.47 -1.04 6.49
C GLY A 43 9.34 0.35 5.89
N TRP A 44 8.19 0.58 5.30
CA TRP A 44 7.80 1.86 4.68
C TRP A 44 6.45 2.31 5.21
N ALA A 45 6.30 3.62 5.31
CA ALA A 45 5.05 4.28 5.66
C ALA A 45 4.75 5.36 4.64
N VAL A 46 3.49 5.46 4.21
CA VAL A 46 3.03 6.47 3.25
C VAL A 46 1.82 7.21 3.80
N GLY A 47 1.57 8.44 3.27
CA GLY A 47 0.49 9.23 3.80
C GLY A 47 0.22 10.54 3.05
N TYR A 48 -0.13 11.55 3.82
CA TYR A 48 -0.59 12.86 3.35
C TYR A 48 0.47 13.60 2.54
N GLN A 49 0.07 14.21 1.42
CA GLN A 49 0.90 15.04 0.55
C GLN A 49 2.23 14.42 0.11
N GLY A 50 2.18 13.15 -0.30
CA GLY A 50 3.37 12.43 -0.79
C GLY A 50 4.32 12.00 0.32
N LEU A 51 3.85 11.95 1.57
CA LEU A 51 4.66 11.42 2.66
C LEU A 51 5.11 10.00 2.34
N ILE A 52 6.43 9.78 2.36
CA ILE A 52 7.05 8.46 2.33
C ILE A 52 8.14 8.42 3.40
N ARG A 53 8.05 7.46 4.31
CA ARG A 53 9.03 7.20 5.36
C ARG A 53 9.57 5.78 5.23
N TYR A 54 10.83 5.60 5.60
CA TYR A 54 11.55 4.33 5.52
C TYR A 54 12.30 4.06 6.81
N THR A 55 12.28 2.82 7.25
CA THR A 55 13.03 2.36 8.43
C THR A 55 13.82 1.10 8.12
N THR A 56 14.98 0.94 8.77
CA THR A 56 15.82 -0.28 8.75
C THR A 56 16.04 -0.85 10.15
N ASN A 57 15.40 -0.28 11.17
CA ASN A 57 15.56 -0.67 12.58
C ASN A 57 14.19 -0.87 13.28
N GLY A 58 13.22 -1.38 12.52
CA GLY A 58 11.92 -1.75 13.04
C GLY A 58 11.08 -0.58 13.52
N GLY A 59 11.29 0.62 12.96
CA GLY A 59 10.54 1.82 13.25
C GLY A 59 11.14 2.69 14.35
N THR A 60 12.28 2.32 14.95
CA THR A 60 12.97 3.16 15.95
C THR A 60 13.33 4.53 15.37
N ASN A 61 13.77 4.56 14.11
CA ASN A 61 13.99 5.78 13.34
C ASN A 61 13.36 5.65 11.95
N TRP A 62 12.79 6.75 11.49
CA TRP A 62 12.21 6.87 10.16
C TRP A 62 12.91 7.97 9.38
N VAL A 63 13.41 7.66 8.18
CA VAL A 63 14.02 8.62 7.26
C VAL A 63 13.04 8.98 6.15
N ASN A 64 13.15 10.21 5.64
CA ASN A 64 12.32 10.68 4.54
C ASN A 64 12.79 10.09 3.21
N GLN A 65 11.84 9.67 2.38
CA GLN A 65 12.04 9.40 0.96
C GLN A 65 11.24 10.39 0.13
N THR A 66 11.73 10.73 -1.07
CA THR A 66 11.12 11.75 -1.91
C THR A 66 10.06 11.13 -2.82
N SER A 67 8.82 11.60 -2.69
CA SER A 67 7.77 11.33 -3.67
C SER A 67 7.95 12.22 -4.91
N PRO A 68 7.67 11.75 -6.13
CA PRO A 68 7.73 12.57 -7.35
C PRO A 68 6.61 13.63 -7.43
N ASN A 69 5.60 13.53 -6.60
CA ASN A 69 4.48 14.47 -6.52
C ASN A 69 3.92 14.57 -5.10
N SER A 70 2.95 15.47 -4.88
CA SER A 70 2.28 15.70 -3.60
C SER A 70 0.94 14.94 -3.45
N SER A 71 0.70 13.88 -4.23
CA SER A 71 -0.50 13.07 -4.09
C SER A 71 -0.58 12.42 -2.71
N TRP A 72 -1.78 12.32 -2.15
CA TRP A 72 -1.97 11.57 -0.92
C TRP A 72 -1.84 10.09 -1.23
N LEU A 73 -1.00 9.38 -0.51
CA LEU A 73 -0.69 7.98 -0.73
C LEU A 73 -1.45 7.14 0.30
N TYR A 74 -2.45 6.39 -0.16
CA TYR A 74 -3.36 5.63 0.71
C TYR A 74 -2.92 4.19 0.97
N SER A 75 -2.11 3.63 0.09
CA SER A 75 -1.68 2.23 0.20
C SER A 75 -0.22 2.08 -0.23
N VAL A 76 0.52 1.21 0.45
CA VAL A 76 1.89 0.85 0.09
C VAL A 76 2.08 -0.65 0.25
N GLN A 77 2.76 -1.28 -0.72
CA GLN A 77 3.19 -2.67 -0.64
C GLN A 77 4.56 -2.85 -1.28
N PHE A 78 5.44 -3.51 -0.57
CA PHE A 78 6.70 -4.02 -1.09
C PHE A 78 6.59 -5.52 -1.33
N ILE A 79 6.93 -5.97 -2.52
CA ILE A 79 6.92 -7.39 -2.90
C ILE A 79 8.24 -8.09 -2.57
N ASN A 80 9.27 -7.31 -2.30
CA ASN A 80 10.57 -7.72 -1.76
C ASN A 80 11.27 -6.50 -1.15
N SER A 81 12.53 -6.64 -0.71
CA SER A 81 13.29 -5.55 -0.07
C SER A 81 13.59 -4.34 -0.97
N THR A 82 13.49 -4.48 -2.29
CA THR A 82 13.86 -3.41 -3.24
C THR A 82 12.70 -2.87 -4.05
N THR A 83 11.72 -3.72 -4.38
CA THR A 83 10.60 -3.36 -5.27
C THR A 83 9.33 -3.14 -4.49
N GLY A 84 8.76 -1.94 -4.63
CA GLY A 84 7.53 -1.56 -3.96
C GLY A 84 6.67 -0.63 -4.80
N TYR A 85 5.42 -0.51 -4.37
CA TYR A 85 4.39 0.30 -5.02
C TYR A 85 3.62 1.09 -3.97
N ALA A 86 3.17 2.29 -4.36
CA ALA A 86 2.23 3.08 -3.58
C ALA A 86 1.10 3.59 -4.47
N ALA A 87 -0.11 3.64 -3.93
CA ALA A 87 -1.31 4.12 -4.62
C ALA A 87 -1.92 5.31 -3.89
N GLY A 88 -2.52 6.23 -4.65
CA GLY A 88 -3.01 7.47 -4.06
C GLY A 88 -4.04 8.23 -4.89
N THR A 89 -4.15 9.54 -4.61
CA THR A 89 -5.09 10.42 -5.29
C THR A 89 -4.80 10.56 -6.77
N THR A 90 -5.85 10.90 -7.55
CA THR A 90 -5.75 11.24 -8.97
C THR A 90 -5.02 10.18 -9.83
N GLY A 91 -5.34 8.91 -9.61
CA GLY A 91 -4.76 7.79 -10.35
C GLY A 91 -3.28 7.57 -10.09
N THR A 92 -2.73 8.16 -9.02
CA THR A 92 -1.31 8.00 -8.70
C THR A 92 -1.00 6.56 -8.34
N ILE A 93 -0.10 5.96 -9.12
CA ILE A 93 0.62 4.72 -8.77
C ILE A 93 2.11 5.04 -8.86
N LEU A 94 2.81 4.88 -7.76
CA LEU A 94 4.27 5.00 -7.71
C LEU A 94 4.90 3.62 -7.66
N ARG A 95 6.06 3.49 -8.29
CA ARG A 95 6.88 2.26 -8.27
C ARG A 95 8.31 2.61 -7.91
N THR A 96 8.95 1.77 -7.11
CA THR A 96 10.38 1.77 -6.86
C THR A 96 10.99 0.39 -7.13
N THR A 97 12.26 0.34 -7.47
CA THR A 97 13.06 -0.90 -7.62
C THR A 97 14.37 -0.86 -6.81
N ASN A 98 14.52 0.17 -5.97
CA ASN A 98 15.72 0.42 -5.19
C ASN A 98 15.40 0.85 -3.75
N SER A 99 14.44 0.15 -3.12
CA SER A 99 14.03 0.36 -1.71
C SER A 99 13.49 1.77 -1.43
N GLY A 100 12.98 2.46 -2.48
CA GLY A 100 12.42 3.81 -2.37
C GLY A 100 13.45 4.94 -2.45
N LEU A 101 14.71 4.65 -2.82
CA LEU A 101 15.68 5.72 -3.13
C LEU A 101 15.17 6.61 -4.27
N ASN A 102 14.48 6.00 -5.25
CA ASN A 102 13.75 6.69 -6.30
C ASN A 102 12.35 6.08 -6.45
N TRP A 103 11.34 6.93 -6.51
CA TRP A 103 9.97 6.57 -6.84
C TRP A 103 9.60 7.14 -8.19
N LEU A 104 9.04 6.30 -9.08
CA LEU A 104 8.61 6.68 -10.42
C LEU A 104 7.10 6.55 -10.53
N GLN A 105 6.44 7.59 -11.03
CA GLN A 105 5.01 7.54 -11.29
C GLN A 105 4.73 6.69 -12.53
N GLN A 106 3.78 5.77 -12.40
CA GLN A 106 3.30 4.93 -13.49
C GLN A 106 2.16 5.63 -14.23
N VAL A 107 2.07 5.42 -15.53
CA VAL A 107 0.98 5.98 -16.34
C VAL A 107 -0.25 5.09 -16.20
N THR A 108 -1.30 5.61 -15.58
CA THR A 108 -2.57 4.89 -15.37
C THR A 108 -3.68 5.37 -16.29
N GLY A 109 -3.58 6.60 -16.81
CA GLY A 109 -4.61 7.20 -17.66
C GLY A 109 -5.94 7.52 -16.94
N ILE A 110 -5.98 7.42 -15.60
CA ILE A 110 -7.20 7.63 -14.81
C ILE A 110 -7.04 8.78 -13.82
N GLY A 111 -8.17 9.40 -13.43
CA GLY A 111 -8.21 10.46 -12.42
C GLY A 111 -8.79 10.02 -11.07
N ASP A 112 -9.19 8.74 -10.95
CA ASP A 112 -9.80 8.21 -9.73
C ASP A 112 -8.79 8.09 -8.58
N ASN A 113 -9.26 8.28 -7.33
CA ASN A 113 -8.44 7.99 -6.17
C ASN A 113 -8.30 6.48 -6.00
N MET A 114 -7.07 5.99 -5.84
CA MET A 114 -6.74 4.59 -5.63
C MET A 114 -6.46 4.33 -4.15
N TYR A 115 -7.33 3.59 -3.47
CA TYR A 115 -7.27 3.38 -2.02
C TYR A 115 -6.52 2.14 -1.59
N GLY A 116 -6.52 1.11 -2.43
CA GLY A 116 -5.87 -0.15 -2.12
C GLY A 116 -5.05 -0.66 -3.29
N LEU A 117 -3.96 -1.36 -2.98
CA LEU A 117 -3.18 -2.10 -3.97
C LEU A 117 -2.77 -3.46 -3.42
N HIS A 118 -2.65 -4.43 -4.32
CA HIS A 118 -2.17 -5.76 -3.98
C HIS A 118 -1.45 -6.41 -5.16
N PHE A 119 -0.28 -6.95 -4.88
CA PHE A 119 0.55 -7.70 -5.82
C PHE A 119 0.64 -9.17 -5.35
N PRO A 120 -0.16 -10.09 -5.92
CA PRO A 120 -0.04 -11.53 -5.63
C PRO A 120 1.22 -12.14 -6.25
N SER A 121 1.84 -11.47 -7.23
CA SER A 121 3.11 -11.87 -7.82
C SER A 121 3.91 -10.64 -8.26
N PRO A 122 5.22 -10.77 -8.55
CA PRO A 122 6.04 -9.64 -8.97
C PRO A 122 5.59 -8.93 -10.25
N LEU A 123 4.87 -9.62 -11.12
CA LEU A 123 4.40 -9.08 -12.40
C LEU A 123 2.92 -8.69 -12.39
N THR A 124 2.11 -9.34 -11.54
CA THR A 124 0.67 -9.11 -11.51
C THR A 124 0.31 -8.29 -10.29
N GLY A 125 -0.34 -7.16 -10.51
CA GLY A 125 -0.83 -6.27 -9.46
C GLY A 125 -2.21 -5.72 -9.79
N TYR A 126 -2.95 -5.39 -8.74
CA TYR A 126 -4.27 -4.78 -8.80
C TYR A 126 -4.29 -3.55 -7.91
N SER A 127 -5.05 -2.53 -8.33
CA SER A 127 -5.40 -1.42 -7.45
C SER A 127 -6.89 -1.12 -7.59
N VAL A 128 -7.51 -0.73 -6.48
CA VAL A 128 -8.94 -0.42 -6.39
C VAL A 128 -9.14 1.00 -5.92
N GLY A 129 -10.17 1.65 -6.45
CA GLY A 129 -10.37 3.08 -6.21
C GLY A 129 -11.82 3.53 -6.16
N THR A 130 -12.03 4.84 -6.28
CA THR A 130 -13.36 5.46 -6.34
C THR A 130 -14.18 4.90 -7.50
N THR A 131 -15.50 5.01 -7.39
CA THR A 131 -16.45 4.61 -8.45
C THR A 131 -16.36 3.15 -8.89
N GLY A 132 -15.86 2.25 -8.01
CA GLY A 132 -15.63 0.85 -8.36
C GLY A 132 -14.46 0.62 -9.33
N ARG A 133 -13.58 1.61 -9.50
CA ARG A 133 -12.42 1.48 -10.39
C ARG A 133 -11.51 0.34 -9.95
N ILE A 134 -11.17 -0.52 -10.90
CA ILE A 134 -10.15 -1.55 -10.74
C ILE A 134 -9.15 -1.40 -11.89
N ILE A 135 -7.88 -1.36 -11.58
CA ILE A 135 -6.79 -1.40 -12.56
C ILE A 135 -5.90 -2.60 -12.31
N LYS A 136 -5.29 -3.10 -13.37
CA LYS A 136 -4.44 -4.29 -13.35
C LYS A 136 -3.15 -4.04 -14.13
N THR A 137 -2.06 -4.61 -13.65
CA THR A 137 -0.83 -4.81 -14.43
C THR A 137 -0.49 -6.30 -14.51
N THR A 138 0.15 -6.71 -15.59
CA THR A 138 0.68 -8.08 -15.80
C THR A 138 2.19 -8.09 -16.08
N ASN A 139 2.83 -6.92 -15.98
CA ASN A 139 4.26 -6.74 -16.23
C ASN A 139 4.97 -5.94 -15.12
N GLY A 140 4.37 -5.90 -13.91
CA GLY A 140 4.93 -5.15 -12.78
C GLY A 140 4.88 -3.63 -12.96
N GLY A 141 3.92 -3.11 -13.75
CA GLY A 141 3.76 -1.68 -13.99
C GLY A 141 4.84 -1.06 -14.89
N LEU A 142 5.46 -1.84 -15.76
CA LEU A 142 6.48 -1.35 -16.70
C LEU A 142 5.89 -0.58 -17.89
N THR A 143 4.59 -0.74 -18.15
CA THR A 143 3.85 -0.06 -19.22
C THR A 143 2.54 0.51 -18.66
N ILE A 144 1.67 1.02 -19.53
CA ILE A 144 0.34 1.52 -19.15
C ILE A 144 -0.40 0.45 -18.33
N ILE A 145 -0.95 0.86 -17.18
CA ILE A 145 -1.78 0.02 -16.34
C ILE A 145 -3.23 0.15 -16.84
N GLU A 146 -3.80 -0.95 -17.34
CA GLU A 146 -5.13 -0.93 -17.94
C GLU A 146 -6.25 -1.03 -16.90
N PRO A 147 -7.33 -0.25 -17.05
CA PRO A 147 -8.56 -0.47 -16.31
C PRO A 147 -9.20 -1.80 -16.74
N ILE A 148 -9.65 -2.62 -15.81
CA ILE A 148 -10.33 -3.89 -16.10
C ILE A 148 -11.85 -3.83 -15.89
N GLY A 149 -12.38 -2.66 -15.54
CA GLY A 149 -13.82 -2.40 -15.47
C GLY A 149 -14.23 -1.58 -14.26
N ASN A 150 -15.48 -1.10 -14.31
CA ASN A 150 -16.19 -0.44 -13.21
C ASN A 150 -17.35 -1.31 -12.73
N GLU A 151 -17.50 -2.52 -13.25
CA GLU A 151 -18.66 -3.33 -12.96
C GLU A 151 -18.48 -4.01 -11.59
N VAL A 152 -19.28 -3.57 -10.64
CA VAL A 152 -19.65 -4.41 -9.50
C VAL A 152 -20.44 -5.58 -10.11
N PRO A 153 -20.04 -6.85 -9.88
CA PRO A 153 -20.81 -7.98 -10.37
C PRO A 153 -22.29 -7.80 -9.99
N ALA A 154 -23.18 -7.78 -11.01
CA ALA A 154 -24.61 -7.61 -10.78
C ALA A 154 -25.23 -8.76 -9.99
N ASP A 155 -24.55 -9.91 -9.98
CA ASP A 155 -24.95 -11.10 -9.24
C ASP A 155 -23.83 -11.61 -8.35
N PHE A 156 -24.04 -11.56 -7.03
CA PHE A 156 -23.21 -12.19 -6.04
C PHE A 156 -23.84 -13.53 -5.65
N SER A 157 -23.36 -14.65 -6.21
CA SER A 157 -23.78 -15.99 -5.78
C SER A 157 -22.72 -16.61 -4.89
N LEU A 158 -23.00 -16.72 -3.60
CA LEU A 158 -22.27 -17.63 -2.72
C LEU A 158 -22.69 -19.06 -3.05
N LYS A 159 -21.85 -19.78 -3.80
CA LYS A 159 -22.05 -21.24 -3.91
C LYS A 159 -21.68 -21.85 -2.57
N GLN A 160 -22.63 -22.58 -2.00
CA GLN A 160 -22.41 -23.32 -0.77
C GLN A 160 -21.24 -24.29 -0.99
N ASN A 161 -20.25 -24.27 -0.09
CA ASN A 161 -19.18 -25.28 -0.09
C ASN A 161 -19.80 -26.66 0.08
N TYR A 162 -19.55 -27.53 -0.88
CA TYR A 162 -20.00 -28.91 -0.78
C TYR A 162 -18.77 -29.84 -0.68
N PRO A 163 -18.71 -30.73 0.30
CA PRO A 163 -19.68 -30.94 1.38
C PRO A 163 -19.59 -29.84 2.45
N ASN A 164 -20.77 -29.43 2.96
CA ASN A 164 -20.83 -28.52 4.10
C ASN A 164 -20.48 -29.29 5.37
N PRO A 165 -19.35 -29.01 6.07
CA PRO A 165 -18.93 -29.77 7.24
C PRO A 165 -19.87 -29.61 8.46
N PHE A 166 -20.86 -28.70 8.38
CA PHE A 166 -21.80 -28.38 9.48
C PHE A 166 -23.23 -28.85 9.24
N ASN A 167 -23.48 -29.61 8.17
CA ASN A 167 -24.79 -30.18 7.92
C ASN A 167 -24.68 -31.71 7.98
N PRO A 168 -25.11 -32.36 9.11
CA PRO A 168 -25.09 -33.82 9.27
C PRO A 168 -26.07 -34.50 8.33
#